data_7565471906620a298e8d6e53f54a26ed
#
_entry.id   7565471906620a298e8d6e53f54a26ed
#
_cell.length_a   1.000
_cell.length_b   1.000
_cell.length_c   1.000
_cell.angle_alpha   90.00
_cell.angle_beta   90.00
_cell.angle_gamma   90.00
#
_symmetry.space_group_name_H-M   'P 1'
#
loop_
_entity.id
_entity.type
_entity.pdbx_description
1 polymer ?
#
loop_
_entity_poly.entity_id
_entity_poly.type
_entity_poly.pdbx_seq_one_letter_code
_entity_poly.pdbx_strand_id
1 'polypeptide(L)'
;MDAGAVDLSRMTLSAIILTAAVGTAMTVALVLVAVSSRRLRTAPLVVAGVLVVVCFVAASVFPARIPGLLGAVLALLSIALATIGGNPVVRWVLRAADGGKTTEGPRGGILVELMAEHAAATPTAARQEEILRGGTTIGYLERLAAALSLVAGFPAAIAVIVALKGIG
;
A
#
# COMPACT_ATOMS: atom_id res chain seq x y z
N MET A 1 -41.55 -28.38 2.77
CA MET A 1 -41.37 -26.92 2.72
C MET A 1 -39.97 -26.43 3.19
N ASP A 2 -38.94 -27.31 3.20
CA ASP A 2 -37.63 -26.93 3.87
C ASP A 2 -36.39 -26.86 2.98
N ALA A 3 -36.46 -27.27 1.71
CA ALA A 3 -35.29 -27.26 0.85
C ALA A 3 -34.78 -25.85 0.52
N GLY A 4 -35.70 -24.89 0.33
CA GLY A 4 -35.32 -23.51 0.02
C GLY A 4 -34.72 -22.72 1.20
N ALA A 5 -35.17 -22.99 2.42
CA ALA A 5 -34.65 -22.34 3.62
C ALA A 5 -33.25 -22.84 3.96
N VAL A 6 -32.97 -24.12 3.73
CA VAL A 6 -31.65 -24.73 3.93
C VAL A 6 -30.64 -24.19 2.90
N ASP A 7 -31.07 -23.97 1.67
CA ASP A 7 -30.17 -23.44 0.61
C ASP A 7 -29.82 -21.97 0.85
N LEU A 8 -30.79 -21.15 1.23
CA LEU A 8 -30.54 -19.73 1.62
C LEU A 8 -29.64 -19.63 2.84
N SER A 9 -29.78 -20.49 3.84
CA SER A 9 -28.89 -20.45 5.02
C SER A 9 -27.47 -20.89 4.71
N ARG A 10 -27.30 -21.85 3.82
CA ARG A 10 -25.96 -22.26 3.33
C ARG A 10 -25.27 -21.17 2.50
N MET A 11 -25.99 -20.46 1.64
CA MET A 11 -25.48 -19.35 0.85
C MET A 11 -25.04 -18.17 1.74
N THR A 12 -25.81 -17.86 2.78
CA THR A 12 -25.42 -16.80 3.74
C THR A 12 -24.23 -17.20 4.60
N LEU A 13 -24.16 -18.45 5.05
CA LEU A 13 -23.06 -18.97 5.84
C LEU A 13 -21.74 -18.97 5.04
N SER A 14 -21.76 -19.43 3.79
CA SER A 14 -20.58 -19.42 2.91
C SER A 14 -20.08 -18.00 2.64
N ALA A 15 -21.00 -17.04 2.42
CA ALA A 15 -20.65 -15.64 2.24
C ALA A 15 -20.01 -15.04 3.50
N ILE A 16 -20.50 -15.35 4.68
CA ILE A 16 -19.95 -14.89 5.95
C ILE A 16 -18.54 -15.47 6.15
N ILE A 17 -18.37 -16.77 5.92
CA ILE A 17 -17.07 -17.44 6.07
C ILE A 17 -16.04 -16.84 5.09
N LEU A 18 -16.43 -16.64 3.82
CA LEU A 18 -15.55 -16.04 2.82
C LEU A 18 -15.15 -14.61 3.21
N THR A 19 -16.13 -13.81 3.64
CA THR A 19 -15.89 -12.41 4.06
C THR A 19 -14.96 -12.36 5.26
N ALA A 20 -15.15 -13.24 6.25
CA ALA A 20 -14.26 -13.35 7.41
C ALA A 20 -12.85 -13.79 7.01
N ALA A 21 -12.73 -14.77 6.11
CA ALA A 21 -11.44 -15.23 5.59
C ALA A 21 -10.68 -14.12 4.84
N VAL A 22 -11.38 -13.39 3.96
CA VAL A 22 -10.80 -12.25 3.24
C VAL A 22 -10.39 -11.15 4.22
N GLY A 23 -11.23 -10.80 5.18
CA GLY A 23 -10.93 -9.80 6.21
C GLY A 23 -9.70 -10.17 7.06
N THR A 24 -9.61 -11.44 7.46
CA THR A 24 -8.45 -11.96 8.20
C THR A 24 -7.18 -11.91 7.34
N ALA A 25 -7.25 -12.36 6.08
CA ALA A 25 -6.12 -12.32 5.16
C ALA A 25 -5.64 -10.88 4.90
N MET A 26 -6.54 -9.92 4.71
CA MET A 26 -6.21 -8.51 4.55
C MET A 26 -5.57 -7.92 5.82
N THR A 27 -6.06 -8.29 6.99
CA THR A 27 -5.46 -7.86 8.27
C THR A 27 -4.05 -8.42 8.42
N VAL A 28 -3.82 -9.69 8.10
CA VAL A 28 -2.49 -10.31 8.10
C VAL A 28 -1.58 -9.61 7.09
N ALA A 29 -2.06 -9.34 5.88
CA ALA A 29 -1.31 -8.61 4.87
C ALA A 29 -0.91 -7.20 5.36
N LEU A 30 -1.82 -6.48 6.02
CA LEU A 30 -1.54 -5.16 6.58
C LEU A 30 -0.45 -5.22 7.66
N VAL A 31 -0.52 -6.20 8.55
CA VAL A 31 0.51 -6.43 9.60
C VAL A 31 1.86 -6.75 8.97
N LEU A 32 1.91 -7.64 7.97
CA LEU A 32 3.15 -8.00 7.26
C LEU A 32 3.77 -6.78 6.57
N VAL A 33 2.96 -5.95 5.92
CA VAL A 33 3.38 -4.69 5.30
C VAL A 33 3.91 -3.72 6.36
N ALA A 34 3.21 -3.55 7.48
CA ALA A 34 3.64 -2.67 8.57
C ALA A 34 4.96 -3.13 9.21
N VAL A 35 5.17 -4.43 9.36
CA VAL A 35 6.44 -5.01 9.82
C VAL A 35 7.54 -4.81 8.78
N SER A 36 7.24 -5.01 7.49
CA SER A 36 8.18 -4.81 6.39
C SER A 36 8.60 -3.35 6.23
N SER A 37 7.73 -2.40 6.58
CA SER A 37 8.07 -0.97 6.52
C SER A 37 9.13 -0.56 7.56
N ARG A 38 9.22 -1.27 8.68
CA ARG A 38 10.22 -1.02 9.74
C ARG A 38 11.57 -1.65 9.44
N ARG A 39 11.56 -2.84 8.83
CA ARG A 39 12.77 -3.56 8.39
C ARG A 39 12.50 -4.05 6.98
N LEU A 40 13.17 -3.50 5.97
CA LEU A 40 12.99 -3.90 4.57
C LEU A 40 13.36 -5.37 4.37
N ARG A 41 12.43 -6.25 4.70
CA ARG A 41 12.51 -7.68 4.40
C ARG A 41 11.63 -7.95 3.18
N THR A 42 12.21 -8.55 2.16
CA THR A 42 11.49 -8.89 0.92
C THR A 42 10.45 -10.00 1.12
N ALA A 43 10.75 -10.98 1.99
CA ALA A 43 9.87 -12.12 2.22
C ALA A 43 8.47 -11.72 2.72
N PRO A 44 8.28 -10.93 3.81
CA PRO A 44 6.94 -10.56 4.26
C PRO A 44 6.20 -9.67 3.24
N LEU A 45 6.94 -8.88 2.43
CA LEU A 45 6.35 -8.06 1.38
C LEU A 45 5.77 -8.90 0.25
N VAL A 46 6.50 -9.94 -0.20
CA VAL A 46 6.03 -10.88 -1.22
C VAL A 46 4.82 -11.66 -0.71
N VAL A 47 4.85 -12.16 0.52
CA VAL A 47 3.72 -12.87 1.14
C VAL A 47 2.49 -11.96 1.22
N ALA A 48 2.65 -10.71 1.64
CA ALA A 48 1.55 -9.74 1.66
C ALA A 48 0.97 -9.50 0.25
N GLY A 49 1.83 -9.35 -0.76
CA GLY A 49 1.41 -9.20 -2.15
C GLY A 49 0.61 -10.40 -2.66
N VAL A 50 1.09 -11.61 -2.39
CA VAL A 50 0.37 -12.85 -2.76
C VAL A 50 -0.98 -12.91 -2.07
N LEU A 51 -1.07 -12.60 -0.76
CA LEU A 51 -2.34 -12.57 -0.04
C LEU A 51 -3.33 -11.58 -0.66
N VAL A 52 -2.88 -10.40 -1.04
CA VAL A 52 -3.73 -9.40 -1.71
C VAL A 52 -4.26 -9.92 -3.04
N VAL A 53 -3.40 -10.54 -3.87
CA VAL A 53 -3.82 -11.13 -5.15
C VAL A 53 -4.82 -12.26 -4.92
N VAL A 54 -4.59 -13.14 -3.96
CA VAL A 54 -5.53 -14.22 -3.61
C VAL A 54 -6.87 -13.66 -3.15
N CYS A 55 -6.88 -12.62 -2.29
CA CYS A 55 -8.11 -11.95 -1.86
C CYS A 55 -8.85 -11.32 -3.05
N PHE A 56 -8.13 -10.70 -3.98
CA PHE A 56 -8.71 -10.10 -5.18
C PHE A 56 -9.36 -11.15 -6.08
N VAL A 57 -8.66 -12.26 -6.34
CA VAL A 57 -9.20 -13.38 -7.12
C VAL A 57 -10.43 -13.99 -6.44
N ALA A 58 -10.35 -14.23 -5.13
CA ALA A 58 -11.47 -14.77 -4.37
C ALA A 58 -12.69 -13.85 -4.43
N ALA A 59 -12.52 -12.55 -4.28
CA ALA A 59 -13.60 -11.58 -4.38
C ALA A 59 -14.19 -11.48 -5.80
N SER A 60 -13.38 -11.71 -6.84
CA SER A 60 -13.82 -11.69 -8.24
C SER A 60 -14.61 -12.94 -8.63
N VAL A 61 -14.21 -14.11 -8.10
CA VAL A 61 -14.85 -15.40 -8.40
C VAL A 61 -16.13 -15.60 -7.60
N PHE A 62 -16.18 -15.09 -6.37
CA PHE A 62 -17.33 -15.27 -5.48
C PHE A 62 -17.98 -13.92 -5.16
N PRO A 63 -18.85 -13.40 -6.03
CA PRO A 63 -19.55 -12.13 -5.78
C PRO A 63 -20.58 -12.32 -4.65
N ALA A 64 -20.13 -12.23 -3.41
CA ALA A 64 -20.99 -12.29 -2.24
C ALA A 64 -21.61 -10.92 -1.95
N ARG A 65 -22.90 -10.89 -1.62
CA ARG A 65 -23.53 -9.69 -1.06
C ARG A 65 -23.04 -9.52 0.37
N ILE A 66 -22.10 -8.61 0.56
CA ILE A 66 -21.49 -8.34 1.86
C ILE A 66 -22.40 -7.37 2.63
N PRO A 67 -22.77 -7.67 3.91
CA PRO A 67 -23.51 -6.74 4.77
C PRO A 67 -22.80 -5.40 4.86
N GLY A 68 -23.56 -4.29 4.87
CA GLY A 68 -23.01 -2.94 4.77
C GLY A 68 -21.90 -2.63 5.78
N LEU A 69 -22.01 -3.06 7.03
CA LEU A 69 -20.99 -2.86 8.04
C LEU A 69 -19.69 -3.63 7.73
N LEU A 70 -19.79 -4.89 7.33
CA LEU A 70 -18.61 -5.70 6.94
C LEU A 70 -17.96 -5.14 5.67
N GLY A 71 -18.77 -4.68 4.71
CA GLY A 71 -18.29 -4.01 3.51
C GLY A 71 -17.49 -2.74 3.84
N ALA A 72 -17.98 -1.94 4.79
CA ALA A 72 -17.27 -0.75 5.25
C ALA A 72 -15.93 -1.09 5.91
N VAL A 73 -15.89 -2.13 6.74
CA VAL A 73 -14.63 -2.60 7.37
C VAL A 73 -13.64 -3.08 6.32
N LEU A 74 -14.07 -3.87 5.34
CA LEU A 74 -13.20 -4.32 4.24
C LEU A 74 -12.70 -3.14 3.39
N ALA A 75 -13.54 -2.15 3.12
CA ALA A 75 -13.15 -0.94 2.41
C ALA A 75 -12.07 -0.17 3.18
N LEU A 76 -12.23 0.02 4.49
CA LEU A 76 -11.23 0.67 5.34
C LEU A 76 -9.90 -0.10 5.37
N LEU A 77 -9.95 -1.44 5.47
CA LEU A 77 -8.75 -2.29 5.39
C LEU A 77 -8.07 -2.16 4.03
N SER A 78 -8.83 -2.10 2.94
CA SER A 78 -8.31 -1.92 1.58
C SER A 78 -7.62 -0.56 1.42
N ILE A 79 -8.24 0.51 1.92
CA ILE A 79 -7.66 1.86 1.91
C ILE A 79 -6.35 1.89 2.72
N ALA A 80 -6.36 1.32 3.92
CA ALA A 80 -5.17 1.26 4.78
C ALA A 80 -4.04 0.47 4.09
N LEU A 81 -4.37 -0.68 3.50
CA LEU A 81 -3.41 -1.53 2.81
C LEU A 81 -2.83 -0.85 1.56
N ALA A 82 -3.65 -0.20 0.75
CA ALA A 82 -3.22 0.55 -0.43
C ALA A 82 -2.30 1.72 -0.05
N THR A 83 -2.66 2.46 1.00
CA THR A 83 -1.92 3.63 1.46
C THR A 83 -0.56 3.25 2.07
N ILE A 84 -0.56 2.30 3.02
CA ILE A 84 0.66 1.91 3.75
C ILE A 84 1.52 0.98 2.91
N GLY A 85 0.90 0.04 2.17
CA GLY A 85 1.58 -1.00 1.40
C GLY A 85 2.40 -0.47 0.23
N GLY A 86 2.01 0.64 -0.36
CA GLY A 86 2.73 1.20 -1.49
C GLY A 86 4.15 1.67 -1.15
N ASN A 87 4.40 2.15 0.08
CA ASN A 87 5.71 2.67 0.45
C ASN A 87 6.83 1.60 0.45
N PRO A 88 6.69 0.45 1.13
CA PRO A 88 7.71 -0.60 1.10
C PRO A 88 7.90 -1.20 -0.31
N VAL A 89 6.83 -1.26 -1.13
CA VAL A 89 6.93 -1.71 -2.52
C VAL A 89 7.78 -0.75 -3.35
N VAL A 90 7.49 0.55 -3.28
CA VAL A 90 8.27 1.57 -4.01
C VAL A 90 9.74 1.55 -3.59
N ARG A 91 10.02 1.49 -2.28
CA ARG A 91 11.38 1.39 -1.76
C ARG A 91 12.10 0.14 -2.23
N TRP A 92 11.40 -0.99 -2.29
CA TRP A 92 11.95 -2.24 -2.79
C TRP A 92 12.29 -2.15 -4.29
N VAL A 93 11.37 -1.59 -5.10
CA VAL A 93 11.59 -1.38 -6.55
C VAL A 93 12.77 -0.43 -6.79
N LEU A 94 12.82 0.69 -6.07
CA LEU A 94 13.91 1.65 -6.20
C LEU A 94 15.26 1.02 -5.86
N ARG A 95 15.34 0.26 -4.78
CA ARG A 95 16.58 -0.47 -4.42
C ARG A 95 16.98 -1.51 -5.46
N ALA A 96 16.00 -2.20 -6.05
CA ALA A 96 16.28 -3.17 -7.10
C ALA A 96 16.79 -2.48 -8.38
N ALA A 97 16.24 -1.31 -8.73
CA ALA A 97 16.63 -0.54 -9.90
C ALA A 97 18.01 0.12 -9.74
N ASP A 98 18.35 0.56 -8.52
CA ASP A 98 19.58 1.31 -8.22
C ASP A 98 20.76 0.41 -7.77
N GLY A 99 20.51 -0.90 -7.63
CA GLY A 99 21.50 -1.84 -7.13
C GLY A 99 21.94 -1.56 -5.68
N GLY A 100 21.11 -0.82 -4.91
CA GLY A 100 21.37 -0.49 -3.51
C GLY A 100 22.39 0.62 -3.28
N LYS A 101 22.72 1.42 -4.31
CA LYS A 101 23.73 2.47 -4.25
C LYS A 101 23.21 3.76 -3.59
N THR A 102 21.92 4.03 -3.66
CA THR A 102 21.33 5.24 -3.09
C THR A 102 21.01 5.06 -1.62
N THR A 103 21.53 5.93 -0.78
CA THR A 103 21.23 5.97 0.66
C THR A 103 19.97 6.81 0.87
N GLU A 104 18.93 6.19 1.45
CA GLU A 104 17.70 6.89 1.77
C GLU A 104 17.88 7.71 3.06
N GLY A 105 17.43 8.97 3.02
CA GLY A 105 17.34 9.84 4.20
C GLY A 105 16.21 9.43 5.15
N PRO A 106 16.26 9.86 6.42
CA PRO A 106 15.28 9.51 7.45
C PRO A 106 13.84 9.98 7.13
N ARG A 107 13.68 10.94 6.21
CA ARG A 107 12.38 11.47 5.75
C ARG A 107 11.99 11.02 4.34
N GLY A 108 12.71 10.03 3.78
CA GLY A 108 12.43 9.46 2.46
C GLY A 108 12.96 10.27 1.29
N GLY A 109 13.87 11.22 1.55
CA GLY A 109 14.65 11.88 0.52
C GLY A 109 15.91 11.08 0.17
N ILE A 110 16.57 11.47 -0.94
CA ILE A 110 17.85 10.91 -1.35
C ILE A 110 18.95 11.70 -0.65
N LEU A 111 19.84 10.99 0.03
CA LEU A 111 21.07 11.59 0.58
C LEU A 111 22.08 11.73 -0.55
N VAL A 112 22.42 12.95 -0.91
CA VAL A 112 23.50 13.25 -1.85
C VAL A 112 24.70 13.76 -1.06
N GLU A 113 25.83 13.11 -1.25
CA GLU A 113 27.11 13.67 -0.80
C GLU A 113 27.44 14.86 -1.70
N LEU A 114 27.26 16.06 -1.18
CA LEU A 114 27.78 17.25 -1.81
C LEU A 114 29.31 17.17 -1.72
N MET A 115 29.96 16.75 -2.79
CA MET A 115 31.38 16.98 -2.96
C MET A 115 31.58 18.49 -2.90
N ALA A 116 32.20 18.95 -1.83
CA ALA A 116 32.58 20.33 -1.64
C ALA A 116 33.71 20.69 -2.63
N GLU A 117 33.33 21.00 -3.86
CA GLU A 117 34.29 21.39 -4.92
C GLU A 117 34.80 22.82 -4.74
N HIS A 118 34.36 23.54 -3.72
CA HIS A 118 34.80 24.94 -3.43
C HIS A 118 34.81 25.24 -1.93
N ALA A 119 35.53 24.48 -1.11
CA ALA A 119 35.87 24.96 0.24
C ALA A 119 37.29 24.60 0.57
N ALA A 120 38.18 25.55 0.30
CA ALA A 120 39.46 25.63 0.97
C ALA A 120 39.23 25.72 2.49
N ALA A 121 39.96 24.87 3.25
CA ALA A 121 40.17 24.94 4.69
C ALA A 121 38.95 24.60 5.57
N THR A 122 38.68 23.34 5.77
CA THR A 122 38.56 22.58 7.02
C THR A 122 37.99 21.20 6.72
N PRO A 123 38.51 20.07 7.22
CA PRO A 123 37.92 18.73 7.04
C PRO A 123 36.78 18.57 8.03
N THR A 124 35.67 19.25 7.78
CA THR A 124 34.45 19.07 8.56
C THR A 124 33.52 18.18 7.74
N ALA A 125 33.20 17.02 8.30
CA ALA A 125 32.29 15.99 7.88
C ALA A 125 31.46 16.31 6.63
N ALA A 126 31.53 15.48 5.60
CA ALA A 126 30.67 15.51 4.42
C ALA A 126 29.23 15.79 4.85
N ARG A 127 28.72 16.97 4.56
CA ARG A 127 27.38 17.38 4.93
C ARG A 127 26.41 16.67 4.00
N GLN A 128 25.84 15.57 4.47
CA GLN A 128 24.77 14.89 3.78
C GLN A 128 23.52 15.78 3.85
N GLU A 129 23.13 16.34 2.74
CA GLU A 129 21.89 17.10 2.64
C GLU A 129 20.80 16.25 2.02
N GLU A 130 19.66 16.14 2.72
CA GLU A 130 18.49 15.42 2.25
C GLU A 130 17.74 16.29 1.24
N ILE A 131 17.87 15.93 -0.04
CA ILE A 131 17.16 16.57 -1.14
C ILE A 131 15.78 15.92 -1.24
N LEU A 132 14.71 16.69 -1.51
CA LEU A 132 13.31 16.24 -1.59
C LEU A 132 12.70 15.80 -0.24
N ARG A 133 12.66 16.73 0.71
CA ARG A 133 11.89 16.53 1.95
C ARG A 133 10.39 16.38 1.65
N GLY A 134 9.76 15.32 2.16
CA GLY A 134 8.31 15.14 2.08
C GLY A 134 7.79 14.19 1.00
N GLY A 135 8.62 13.62 0.14
CA GLY A 135 8.20 12.68 -0.91
C GLY A 135 7.41 11.48 -0.38
N THR A 136 7.77 10.97 0.79
CA THR A 136 7.01 9.89 1.46
C THR A 136 5.60 10.33 1.83
N THR A 137 5.45 11.54 2.42
CA THR A 137 4.15 12.07 2.82
C THR A 137 3.24 12.31 1.61
N ILE A 138 3.80 12.90 0.55
CA ILE A 138 3.07 13.12 -0.71
C ILE A 138 2.62 11.77 -1.28
N GLY A 139 3.49 10.77 -1.29
CA GLY A 139 3.15 9.42 -1.76
C GLY A 139 2.04 8.74 -0.94
N TYR A 140 1.95 8.97 0.37
CA TYR A 140 0.83 8.50 1.19
C TYR A 140 -0.48 9.20 0.82
N LEU A 141 -0.45 10.53 0.66
CA LEU A 141 -1.64 11.33 0.30
C LEU A 141 -2.17 10.96 -1.08
N GLU A 142 -1.31 10.78 -2.06
CA GLU A 142 -1.70 10.36 -3.41
C GLU A 142 -2.41 8.99 -3.40
N ARG A 143 -1.85 8.01 -2.70
CA ARG A 143 -2.45 6.67 -2.60
C ARG A 143 -3.75 6.67 -1.81
N LEU A 144 -3.82 7.47 -0.74
CA LEU A 144 -5.03 7.65 0.03
C LEU A 144 -6.13 8.28 -0.83
N ALA A 145 -5.82 9.34 -1.58
CA ALA A 145 -6.75 10.00 -2.46
C ALA A 145 -7.24 9.05 -3.57
N ALA A 146 -6.35 8.27 -4.19
CA ALA A 146 -6.71 7.29 -5.20
C ALA A 146 -7.60 6.17 -4.63
N ALA A 147 -7.26 5.63 -3.46
CA ALA A 147 -8.05 4.58 -2.82
C ALA A 147 -9.44 5.09 -2.41
N LEU A 148 -9.54 6.30 -1.85
CA LEU A 148 -10.81 6.94 -1.52
C LEU A 148 -11.67 7.20 -2.75
N SER A 149 -11.06 7.63 -3.86
CA SER A 149 -11.76 7.84 -5.14
C SER A 149 -12.44 6.57 -5.66
N LEU A 150 -11.76 5.43 -5.55
CA LEU A 150 -12.31 4.13 -5.95
C LEU A 150 -13.46 3.71 -5.04
N VAL A 151 -13.28 3.83 -3.73
CA VAL A 151 -14.31 3.43 -2.74
C VAL A 151 -15.53 4.35 -2.82
N ALA A 152 -15.33 5.64 -3.12
CA ALA A 152 -16.40 6.60 -3.35
C ALA A 152 -17.13 6.41 -4.69
N GLY A 153 -16.69 5.48 -5.54
CA GLY A 153 -17.27 5.25 -6.86
C GLY A 153 -16.95 6.34 -7.88
N PHE A 154 -15.90 7.11 -7.66
CA PHE A 154 -15.45 8.19 -8.55
C PHE A 154 -14.05 7.98 -9.10
N PRO A 155 -13.83 6.94 -9.93
CA PRO A 155 -12.49 6.59 -10.46
C PRO A 155 -11.89 7.68 -11.36
N ALA A 156 -12.70 8.57 -11.94
CA ALA A 156 -12.23 9.68 -12.75
C ALA A 156 -11.30 10.64 -11.98
N ALA A 157 -11.44 10.75 -10.66
CA ALA A 157 -10.53 11.55 -9.84
C ALA A 157 -9.07 11.05 -9.89
N ILE A 158 -8.83 9.78 -10.18
CA ILE A 158 -7.47 9.23 -10.35
C ILE A 158 -6.77 9.90 -11.53
N ALA A 159 -7.50 10.15 -12.64
CA ALA A 159 -6.94 10.84 -13.80
C ALA A 159 -6.46 12.25 -13.43
N VAL A 160 -7.20 12.96 -12.58
CA VAL A 160 -6.82 14.29 -12.08
C VAL A 160 -5.55 14.21 -11.23
N ILE A 161 -5.46 13.23 -10.30
CA ILE A 161 -4.27 13.02 -9.45
C ILE A 161 -3.03 12.76 -10.32
N VAL A 162 -3.17 11.90 -11.34
CA VAL A 162 -2.07 11.56 -12.26
C VAL A 162 -1.67 12.77 -13.11
N ALA A 163 -2.65 13.55 -13.60
CA ALA A 163 -2.38 14.75 -14.37
C ALA A 163 -1.63 15.82 -13.56
N LEU A 164 -2.04 16.06 -12.32
CA LEU A 164 -1.35 16.99 -11.42
C LEU A 164 0.08 16.57 -11.15
N LYS A 165 0.34 15.26 -11.00
CA LYS A 165 1.69 14.74 -10.80
C LYS A 165 2.58 14.87 -12.04
N GLY A 166 2.00 14.86 -13.23
CA GLY A 166 2.75 15.02 -14.49
C GLY A 166 3.13 16.47 -14.81
N ILE A 167 2.55 17.45 -14.11
CA ILE A 167 2.80 18.89 -14.32
C ILE A 167 3.87 19.43 -13.34
N GLY A 168 4.08 18.79 -12.20
CA GLY A 168 5.07 19.17 -11.16
C GLY A 168 6.37 18.42 -11.29
#